data_040b33ab082e20a242329e08839f5e87
#
_entry.id   040b33ab082e20a242329e08839f5e87
#
_cell.length_a   1.000
_cell.length_b   1.000
_cell.length_c   1.000
_cell.angle_alpha   90.00
_cell.angle_beta   90.00
_cell.angle_gamma   90.00
#
_symmetry.space_group_name_H-M   'P 1'
#
loop_
_entity.id
_entity.type
_entity.pdbx_description
1 polymer ?
#
loop_
_entity_poly.entity_id
_entity_poly.type
_entity_poly.pdbx_seq_one_letter_code
_entity_poly.pdbx_strand_id
1 'polypeptide(L)'
;HAQPRELTANQLHCAVSKLVMEELSPVWDKSRTAHDKARKASYLSMEFLVGRAIYNNLLCLGILDSTAEELKALGVDISEFEEVEDAALGNGGLGRLAACFLDSAATLNLPLDGYGIRYKYGLFKQGINDGFQTETADDWQRYGDPWSVRREQETVVIHFADGDVNAVPYDYPVIGYGTENVGTLRLWQAETDDEFDFDLFNRSKFTEAGEKKRAAEDISRVLYPNDETEAGKILRLKQEYFFSAAAVADLIRKHKAIFGTMENFADYNCIQMNDTHPVIALPEFIRVVMRDEGWKFDKAFEAAKKVFNYTNHTIMQEALEKWDSRLIERIVPEVYSVMIMLNEAFESEMHRRNVPQDKRAVMRLIKNGTVHMANIAVFGSSYVNGVAAIHTELLKTTVLKDWYELYPERFQNKTNGITQRRWLALCNRELSALITELLGFDSWVTDLDKLSGLKKYADDESVLRRFIDIKHAKKRQLADFIKKSEGIEIDPKSVFDIQIKRLHEYKRQLLNAFSILYLYYEIKDGNLRDFTPTTFIFGAKSAPGYYRAKGIIKFINEVA
;
A
#
# COMPACT_ATOMS: atom_id res chain seq x y z
N HIS A 1 6.27 -30.22 -24.81
CA HIS A 1 4.83 -29.94 -24.77
C HIS A 1 4.21 -30.81 -23.67
N ALA A 2 4.37 -30.36 -22.39
CA ALA A 2 3.69 -30.98 -21.25
C ALA A 2 2.19 -30.70 -21.35
N GLN A 3 1.35 -31.65 -20.94
CA GLN A 3 -0.08 -31.43 -20.81
C GLN A 3 -0.35 -30.51 -19.61
N PRO A 4 -1.37 -29.64 -19.62
CA PRO A 4 -1.65 -28.71 -18.51
C PRO A 4 -1.70 -29.38 -17.13
N ARG A 5 -2.31 -30.55 -17.02
CA ARG A 5 -2.38 -31.36 -15.77
C ARG A 5 -1.02 -31.90 -15.26
N GLU A 6 0.04 -31.79 -16.06
CA GLU A 6 1.41 -32.21 -15.70
C GLU A 6 2.24 -31.02 -15.20
N LEU A 7 1.71 -29.80 -15.32
CA LEU A 7 2.34 -28.59 -14.87
C LEU A 7 2.11 -28.38 -13.36
N THR A 8 3.09 -27.79 -12.69
CA THR A 8 2.87 -27.30 -11.31
C THR A 8 1.97 -26.06 -11.31
N ALA A 9 1.32 -25.77 -10.19
CA ALA A 9 0.49 -24.56 -10.03
C ALA A 9 1.25 -23.28 -10.46
N ASN A 10 2.53 -23.15 -10.10
CA ASN A 10 3.36 -22.00 -10.51
C ASN A 10 3.60 -21.94 -12.03
N GLN A 11 3.87 -23.10 -12.68
CA GLN A 11 4.07 -23.14 -14.13
C GLN A 11 2.79 -22.77 -14.88
N LEU A 12 1.66 -23.30 -14.44
CA LEU A 12 0.36 -23.03 -15.03
C LEU A 12 -0.06 -21.57 -14.82
N HIS A 13 0.08 -21.06 -13.59
CA HIS A 13 -0.15 -19.65 -13.28
C HIS A 13 0.70 -18.73 -14.17
N CYS A 14 2.00 -19.04 -14.31
CA CYS A 14 2.89 -18.25 -15.16
C CYS A 14 2.47 -18.30 -16.63
N ALA A 15 2.04 -19.46 -17.14
CA ALA A 15 1.58 -19.59 -18.53
C ALA A 15 0.30 -18.77 -18.80
N VAL A 16 -0.72 -18.90 -17.94
CA VAL A 16 -1.97 -18.14 -18.06
C VAL A 16 -1.71 -16.64 -17.91
N SER A 17 -0.91 -16.23 -16.92
CA SER A 17 -0.58 -14.82 -16.71
C SER A 17 0.16 -14.20 -17.90
N LYS A 18 1.08 -14.93 -18.53
CA LYS A 18 1.78 -14.45 -19.74
C LYS A 18 0.85 -14.29 -20.93
N LEU A 19 -0.07 -15.23 -21.16
CA LEU A 19 -1.08 -15.09 -22.22
C LEU A 19 -1.95 -13.85 -21.99
N VAL A 20 -2.39 -13.63 -20.75
CA VAL A 20 -3.14 -12.41 -20.41
C VAL A 20 -2.31 -11.15 -20.68
N MET A 21 -1.02 -11.15 -20.32
CA MET A 21 -0.12 -10.00 -20.53
C MET A 21 0.15 -9.74 -22.01
N GLU A 22 0.25 -10.77 -22.84
CA GLU A 22 0.39 -10.61 -24.31
C GLU A 22 -0.81 -9.89 -24.90
N GLU A 23 -2.03 -10.30 -24.56
CA GLU A 23 -3.27 -9.66 -25.01
C GLU A 23 -3.46 -8.26 -24.41
N LEU A 24 -3.00 -8.04 -23.19
CA LEU A 24 -3.13 -6.78 -22.46
C LEU A 24 -2.17 -5.70 -22.98
N SER A 25 -0.99 -6.08 -23.45
CA SER A 25 0.11 -5.16 -23.75
C SER A 25 -0.28 -4.04 -24.73
N PRO A 26 -0.97 -4.28 -25.86
CA PRO A 26 -1.39 -3.22 -26.76
C PRO A 26 -2.39 -2.24 -26.13
N VAL A 27 -3.30 -2.75 -25.30
CA VAL A 27 -4.30 -1.94 -24.57
C VAL A 27 -3.63 -1.07 -23.52
N TRP A 28 -2.65 -1.63 -22.82
CA TRP A 28 -1.87 -0.91 -21.82
C TRP A 28 -1.04 0.22 -22.43
N ASP A 29 -0.35 -0.02 -23.54
CA ASP A 29 0.42 1.00 -24.26
C ASP A 29 -0.49 2.13 -24.76
N LYS A 30 -1.67 1.81 -25.27
CA LYS A 30 -2.70 2.80 -25.65
C LYS A 30 -3.15 3.64 -24.46
N SER A 31 -3.39 2.99 -23.30
CA SER A 31 -3.80 3.67 -22.07
C SER A 31 -2.71 4.60 -21.53
N ARG A 32 -1.43 4.22 -21.61
CA ARG A 32 -0.30 5.04 -21.17
C ARG A 32 -0.23 6.37 -21.90
N THR A 33 -0.58 6.41 -23.18
CA THR A 33 -0.53 7.61 -24.02
C THR A 33 -1.85 8.39 -24.05
N ALA A 34 -2.98 7.74 -23.78
CA ALA A 34 -4.30 8.37 -23.83
C ALA A 34 -4.45 9.58 -22.89
N HIS A 35 -3.72 9.58 -21.78
CA HIS A 35 -3.78 10.61 -20.76
C HIS A 35 -2.57 11.55 -20.74
N ASP A 36 -1.70 11.53 -21.76
CA ASP A 36 -0.46 12.32 -21.78
C ASP A 36 -0.68 13.82 -21.66
N LYS A 37 -1.78 14.33 -22.19
CA LYS A 37 -2.17 15.75 -22.12
C LYS A 37 -3.26 16.05 -21.09
N ALA A 38 -3.65 15.07 -20.28
CA ALA A 38 -4.56 15.29 -19.15
C ALA A 38 -3.77 15.66 -17.88
N ARG A 39 -4.44 16.30 -16.93
CA ARG A 39 -3.88 16.44 -15.59
C ARG A 39 -3.86 15.07 -14.91
N LYS A 40 -2.66 14.57 -14.61
CA LYS A 40 -2.42 13.23 -14.10
C LYS A 40 -2.08 13.26 -12.60
N ALA A 41 -2.69 12.36 -11.87
CA ALA A 41 -2.35 12.13 -10.47
C ALA A 41 -1.29 11.00 -10.37
N SER A 42 -0.33 11.19 -9.47
CA SER A 42 0.70 10.22 -9.13
C SER A 42 0.61 9.91 -7.64
N TYR A 43 0.30 8.67 -7.31
CA TYR A 43 0.09 8.22 -5.93
C TYR A 43 1.38 7.58 -5.41
N LEU A 44 2.10 8.31 -4.56
CA LEU A 44 3.35 7.85 -3.96
C LEU A 44 3.06 7.14 -2.65
N SER A 45 3.42 5.87 -2.56
CA SER A 45 3.21 5.07 -1.36
C SER A 45 4.36 4.11 -1.10
N MET A 46 4.74 3.99 0.17
CA MET A 46 5.70 3.00 0.63
C MET A 46 5.17 1.56 0.50
N GLU A 47 3.85 1.41 0.42
CA GLU A 47 3.15 0.15 0.38
C GLU A 47 2.12 0.09 -0.75
N PHE A 48 2.10 -1.04 -1.48
CA PHE A 48 1.00 -1.41 -2.37
C PHE A 48 0.64 -2.88 -2.13
N LEU A 49 -0.45 -3.12 -1.40
CA LEU A 49 -0.95 -4.47 -1.14
C LEU A 49 -1.96 -4.86 -2.22
N VAL A 50 -1.45 -5.22 -3.39
CA VAL A 50 -2.28 -5.52 -4.57
C VAL A 50 -3.07 -6.83 -4.42
N GLY A 51 -2.56 -7.81 -3.66
CA GLY A 51 -3.16 -9.13 -3.48
C GLY A 51 -3.07 -10.00 -4.74
N ARG A 52 -3.80 -11.13 -4.77
CA ARG A 52 -3.79 -12.05 -5.91
C ARG A 52 -4.20 -11.36 -7.19
N ALA A 53 -3.28 -11.31 -8.15
CA ALA A 53 -3.47 -10.61 -9.41
C ALA A 53 -4.37 -11.39 -10.36
N ILE A 54 -4.13 -12.70 -10.49
CA ILE A 54 -4.73 -13.52 -11.55
C ILE A 54 -6.25 -13.48 -11.51
N TYR A 55 -6.89 -13.73 -10.37
CA TYR A 55 -8.35 -13.72 -10.28
C TYR A 55 -8.96 -12.33 -10.53
N ASN A 56 -8.31 -11.28 -9.98
CA ASN A 56 -8.77 -9.92 -10.16
C ASN A 56 -8.65 -9.48 -11.62
N ASN A 57 -7.54 -9.82 -12.26
CA ASN A 57 -7.28 -9.46 -13.64
C ASN A 57 -8.25 -10.18 -14.59
N LEU A 58 -8.47 -11.48 -14.39
CA LEU A 58 -9.45 -12.25 -15.16
C LEU A 58 -10.88 -11.74 -14.96
N LEU A 59 -11.24 -11.35 -13.72
CA LEU A 59 -12.54 -10.72 -13.44
C LEU A 59 -12.69 -9.38 -14.17
N CYS A 60 -11.68 -8.50 -14.09
CA CYS A 60 -11.72 -7.18 -14.71
C CYS A 60 -11.82 -7.27 -16.24
N LEU A 61 -11.21 -8.29 -16.83
CA LEU A 61 -11.27 -8.59 -18.26
C LEU A 61 -12.56 -9.32 -18.68
N GLY A 62 -13.38 -9.77 -17.71
CA GLY A 62 -14.61 -10.52 -17.99
C GLY A 62 -14.40 -11.95 -18.47
N ILE A 63 -13.22 -12.52 -18.27
CA ILE A 63 -12.83 -13.87 -18.75
C ILE A 63 -12.60 -14.88 -17.62
N LEU A 64 -12.94 -14.56 -16.37
CA LEU A 64 -12.70 -15.43 -15.23
C LEU A 64 -13.41 -16.78 -15.36
N ASP A 65 -14.70 -16.74 -15.69
CA ASP A 65 -15.51 -17.96 -15.78
C ASP A 65 -15.13 -18.82 -16.97
N SER A 66 -14.91 -18.22 -18.15
CA SER A 66 -14.46 -18.97 -19.34
C SER A 66 -13.07 -19.58 -19.13
N THR A 67 -12.14 -18.86 -18.47
CA THR A 67 -10.83 -19.42 -18.12
C THR A 67 -10.96 -20.61 -17.15
N ALA A 68 -11.83 -20.52 -16.16
CA ALA A 68 -12.08 -21.62 -15.22
C ALA A 68 -12.67 -22.85 -15.93
N GLU A 69 -13.61 -22.65 -16.86
CA GLU A 69 -14.20 -23.73 -17.67
C GLU A 69 -13.17 -24.41 -18.59
N GLU A 70 -12.34 -23.64 -19.27
CA GLU A 70 -11.28 -24.16 -20.14
C GLU A 70 -10.23 -24.95 -19.33
N LEU A 71 -9.76 -24.42 -18.19
CA LEU A 71 -8.85 -25.14 -17.31
C LEU A 71 -9.46 -26.43 -16.82
N LYS A 72 -10.74 -26.44 -16.44
CA LYS A 72 -11.46 -27.63 -16.00
C LYS A 72 -11.57 -28.68 -17.12
N ALA A 73 -11.79 -28.26 -18.37
CA ALA A 73 -11.79 -29.15 -19.54
C ALA A 73 -10.41 -29.80 -19.77
N LEU A 74 -9.34 -29.12 -19.36
CA LEU A 74 -7.96 -29.62 -19.40
C LEU A 74 -7.58 -30.44 -18.14
N GLY A 75 -8.53 -30.65 -17.21
CA GLY A 75 -8.34 -31.42 -15.98
C GLY A 75 -7.64 -30.66 -14.85
N VAL A 76 -7.73 -29.35 -14.83
CA VAL A 76 -7.13 -28.45 -13.82
C VAL A 76 -8.24 -27.64 -13.14
N ASP A 77 -8.20 -27.54 -11.82
CA ASP A 77 -9.06 -26.62 -11.06
C ASP A 77 -8.37 -25.27 -10.91
N ILE A 78 -9.09 -24.18 -11.22
CA ILE A 78 -8.54 -22.82 -11.11
C ILE A 78 -8.11 -22.48 -9.67
N SER A 79 -8.65 -23.16 -8.67
CA SER A 79 -8.25 -23.00 -7.26
C SER A 79 -6.81 -23.41 -6.97
N GLU A 80 -6.14 -24.15 -7.88
CA GLU A 80 -4.72 -24.44 -7.77
C GLU A 80 -3.86 -23.16 -7.76
N PHE A 81 -4.36 -22.05 -8.34
CA PHE A 81 -3.68 -20.76 -8.29
C PHE A 81 -3.65 -20.14 -6.88
N GLU A 82 -4.44 -20.64 -5.95
CA GLU A 82 -4.39 -20.18 -4.54
C GLU A 82 -3.10 -20.60 -3.83
N GLU A 83 -2.40 -21.59 -4.36
CA GLU A 83 -1.09 -22.05 -3.85
C GLU A 83 0.07 -21.14 -4.32
N VAL A 84 -0.17 -20.28 -5.32
CA VAL A 84 0.84 -19.37 -5.85
C VAL A 84 0.91 -18.11 -5.00
N GLU A 85 2.10 -17.73 -4.59
CA GLU A 85 2.33 -16.56 -3.74
C GLU A 85 2.09 -15.25 -4.49
N ASP A 86 1.58 -14.26 -3.76
CA ASP A 86 1.29 -12.93 -4.26
C ASP A 86 2.45 -11.96 -4.00
N ALA A 87 2.46 -10.85 -4.75
CA ALA A 87 3.28 -9.70 -4.45
C ALA A 87 2.75 -8.96 -3.20
N ALA A 88 3.06 -9.45 -2.00
CA ALA A 88 2.63 -8.87 -0.74
C ALA A 88 3.51 -7.65 -0.35
N LEU A 89 3.42 -6.58 -1.15
CA LEU A 89 4.24 -5.36 -1.04
C LEU A 89 3.65 -4.33 -0.08
N GLY A 90 2.95 -4.77 0.94
CA GLY A 90 2.32 -3.94 1.96
C GLY A 90 1.97 -4.72 3.20
N ASN A 91 1.69 -3.99 4.28
CA ASN A 91 1.43 -4.57 5.58
C ASN A 91 -0.04 -4.59 5.99
N GLY A 92 -0.84 -3.66 5.48
CA GLY A 92 -2.22 -3.50 5.96
C GLY A 92 -3.01 -2.43 5.22
N GLY A 93 -3.78 -1.63 5.97
CA GLY A 93 -4.76 -0.68 5.43
C GLY A 93 -4.19 0.37 4.50
N LEU A 94 -3.00 0.91 4.80
CA LEU A 94 -2.35 1.94 3.98
C LEU A 94 -2.04 1.41 2.57
N GLY A 95 -1.39 0.25 2.47
CA GLY A 95 -1.05 -0.37 1.19
C GLY A 95 -2.26 -0.91 0.45
N ARG A 96 -3.29 -1.40 1.18
CA ARG A 96 -4.54 -1.86 0.54
C ARG A 96 -5.35 -0.68 0.00
N LEU A 97 -5.41 0.45 0.71
CA LEU A 97 -6.05 1.67 0.22
C LEU A 97 -5.41 2.14 -1.09
N ALA A 98 -4.08 2.20 -1.13
CA ALA A 98 -3.33 2.56 -2.35
C ALA A 98 -3.73 1.66 -3.53
N ALA A 99 -3.77 0.34 -3.34
CA ALA A 99 -4.17 -0.61 -4.37
C ALA A 99 -5.65 -0.44 -4.80
N CYS A 100 -6.56 -0.15 -3.86
CA CYS A 100 -7.97 0.11 -4.17
C CYS A 100 -8.17 1.40 -4.97
N PHE A 101 -7.41 2.45 -4.69
CA PHE A 101 -7.47 3.69 -5.48
C PHE A 101 -7.02 3.47 -6.92
N LEU A 102 -5.93 2.70 -7.14
CA LEU A 102 -5.48 2.38 -8.49
C LEU A 102 -6.53 1.58 -9.26
N ASP A 103 -7.11 0.54 -8.65
CA ASP A 103 -8.17 -0.27 -9.24
C ASP A 103 -9.39 0.58 -9.62
N SER A 104 -9.85 1.44 -8.73
CA SER A 104 -11.01 2.30 -8.98
C SER A 104 -10.74 3.37 -10.03
N ALA A 105 -9.54 3.97 -10.03
CA ALA A 105 -9.15 4.94 -11.04
C ALA A 105 -9.09 4.30 -12.43
N ALA A 106 -8.48 3.11 -12.55
CA ALA A 106 -8.44 2.38 -13.81
C ALA A 106 -9.86 2.06 -14.32
N THR A 107 -10.74 1.60 -13.43
CA THR A 107 -12.14 1.28 -13.76
C THR A 107 -12.95 2.52 -14.20
N LEU A 108 -12.69 3.67 -13.60
CA LEU A 108 -13.37 4.93 -13.94
C LEU A 108 -12.67 5.73 -15.05
N ASN A 109 -11.68 5.16 -15.70
CA ASN A 109 -10.88 5.79 -16.74
C ASN A 109 -10.24 7.12 -16.30
N LEU A 110 -9.75 7.17 -15.05
CA LEU A 110 -9.08 8.32 -14.47
C LEU A 110 -7.55 8.20 -14.63
N PRO A 111 -6.84 9.30 -14.92
CA PRO A 111 -5.39 9.32 -15.11
C PRO A 111 -4.67 9.27 -13.75
N LEU A 112 -4.47 8.07 -13.20
CA LEU A 112 -3.77 7.82 -11.95
C LEU A 112 -2.75 6.72 -12.12
N ASP A 113 -1.48 7.01 -11.80
CA ASP A 113 -0.42 6.01 -11.66
C ASP A 113 0.06 5.91 -10.22
N GLY A 114 0.51 4.71 -9.82
CA GLY A 114 1.14 4.46 -8.54
C GLY A 114 2.66 4.41 -8.65
N TYR A 115 3.35 4.84 -7.59
CA TYR A 115 4.81 4.79 -7.46
C TYR A 115 5.19 4.24 -6.09
N GLY A 116 6.01 3.18 -6.08
CA GLY A 116 6.45 2.51 -4.85
C GLY A 116 7.74 1.73 -5.02
N ILE A 117 8.02 0.83 -4.10
CA ILE A 117 9.21 -0.03 -4.10
C ILE A 117 8.82 -1.47 -4.46
N ARG A 118 9.63 -2.10 -5.32
CA ARG A 118 9.54 -3.52 -5.63
C ARG A 118 10.35 -4.30 -4.61
N TYR A 119 9.74 -4.61 -3.47
CA TYR A 119 10.42 -5.37 -2.43
C TYR A 119 10.74 -6.79 -2.90
N LYS A 120 11.97 -7.23 -2.67
CA LYS A 120 12.42 -8.58 -3.00
C LYS A 120 11.64 -9.64 -2.24
N TYR A 121 11.39 -9.39 -0.97
CA TYR A 121 10.57 -10.23 -0.12
C TYR A 121 9.29 -9.49 0.25
N GLY A 122 8.17 -10.19 0.14
CA GLY A 122 6.88 -9.69 0.60
C GLY A 122 6.76 -9.66 2.13
N LEU A 123 5.57 -9.38 2.63
CA LEU A 123 5.28 -9.52 4.06
C LEU A 123 5.55 -10.97 4.47
N PHE A 124 6.45 -11.17 5.43
CA PHE A 124 6.96 -12.48 5.87
C PHE A 124 5.85 -13.53 6.04
N LYS A 125 6.20 -14.81 5.85
CA LYS A 125 5.33 -15.93 6.22
C LYS A 125 5.38 -16.12 7.72
N GLN A 126 4.18 -16.22 8.34
CA GLN A 126 4.04 -16.44 9.76
C GLN A 126 4.05 -17.93 10.07
N GLY A 127 4.94 -18.35 10.97
CA GLY A 127 4.87 -19.61 11.67
C GLY A 127 4.51 -19.39 13.13
N ILE A 128 4.04 -20.44 13.81
CA ILE A 128 3.81 -20.45 15.24
C ILE A 128 4.70 -21.54 15.87
N ASN A 129 5.52 -21.14 16.85
CA ASN A 129 6.34 -22.07 17.62
C ASN A 129 6.16 -21.79 19.11
N ASP A 130 5.76 -22.79 19.87
CA ASP A 130 5.38 -22.65 21.30
C ASP A 130 4.42 -21.48 21.53
N GLY A 131 3.43 -21.30 20.63
CA GLY A 131 2.44 -20.22 20.66
C GLY A 131 2.96 -18.85 20.24
N PHE A 132 4.26 -18.65 20.07
CA PHE A 132 4.84 -17.39 19.59
C PHE A 132 4.94 -17.36 18.08
N GLN A 133 4.76 -16.16 17.51
CA GLN A 133 5.02 -15.92 16.11
C GLN A 133 6.51 -16.10 15.76
N THR A 134 6.77 -16.84 14.68
CA THR A 134 8.04 -16.88 13.97
C THR A 134 7.87 -16.38 12.54
N GLU A 135 8.95 -15.94 11.92
CA GLU A 135 8.94 -15.35 10.59
C GLU A 135 9.89 -16.09 9.65
N THR A 136 9.42 -16.34 8.43
CA THR A 136 10.25 -16.79 7.31
C THR A 136 10.05 -15.91 6.10
N ALA A 137 11.04 -15.87 5.20
CA ALA A 137 10.98 -15.01 4.04
C ALA A 137 9.85 -15.42 3.09
N ASP A 138 9.10 -14.44 2.60
CA ASP A 138 8.15 -14.59 1.52
C ASP A 138 8.85 -14.24 0.19
N ASP A 139 9.49 -15.24 -0.41
CA ASP A 139 10.20 -15.10 -1.69
C ASP A 139 9.23 -15.27 -2.86
N TRP A 140 8.32 -14.29 -2.99
CA TRP A 140 7.24 -14.31 -3.98
C TRP A 140 7.74 -14.30 -5.43
N GLN A 141 8.98 -13.86 -5.66
CA GLN A 141 9.60 -13.83 -6.99
C GLN A 141 10.32 -15.12 -7.36
N ARG A 142 10.38 -16.10 -6.47
CA ARG A 142 11.19 -17.31 -6.63
C ARG A 142 10.92 -18.06 -7.94
N TYR A 143 9.68 -18.08 -8.41
CA TYR A 143 9.26 -18.72 -9.64
C TYR A 143 9.00 -17.77 -10.80
N GLY A 144 9.43 -16.51 -10.65
CA GLY A 144 9.23 -15.43 -11.60
C GLY A 144 8.05 -14.54 -11.25
N ASP A 145 7.99 -13.42 -11.93
CA ASP A 145 6.92 -12.43 -11.80
C ASP A 145 6.36 -12.14 -13.21
N PRO A 146 5.30 -12.83 -13.62
CA PRO A 146 4.76 -12.70 -14.97
C PRO A 146 4.00 -11.39 -15.21
N TRP A 147 3.67 -10.64 -14.13
CA TRP A 147 2.86 -9.43 -14.22
C TRP A 147 3.68 -8.15 -14.36
N SER A 148 4.97 -8.16 -14.05
CA SER A 148 5.81 -6.97 -14.12
C SER A 148 6.62 -6.90 -15.41
N VAL A 149 6.73 -5.69 -15.96
CA VAL A 149 7.57 -5.38 -17.12
C VAL A 149 8.73 -4.50 -16.69
N ARG A 150 9.98 -5.00 -16.78
CA ARG A 150 11.19 -4.23 -16.53
C ARG A 150 11.39 -3.17 -17.63
N ARG A 151 11.64 -1.92 -17.24
CA ARG A 151 11.83 -0.77 -18.13
C ARG A 151 13.28 -0.24 -18.00
N GLU A 152 14.24 -1.01 -18.45
CA GLU A 152 15.68 -0.75 -18.31
C GLU A 152 16.08 0.67 -18.74
N GLN A 153 15.54 1.12 -19.89
CA GLN A 153 15.87 2.43 -20.47
C GLN A 153 15.32 3.61 -19.66
N GLU A 154 14.47 3.33 -18.67
CA GLU A 154 13.87 4.34 -17.80
C GLU A 154 14.50 4.32 -16.40
N THR A 155 15.65 3.65 -16.24
CA THR A 155 16.42 3.61 -15.00
C THR A 155 16.82 5.02 -14.57
N VAL A 156 16.71 5.30 -13.27
CA VAL A 156 17.10 6.57 -12.65
C VAL A 156 18.25 6.31 -11.68
N VAL A 157 19.32 7.10 -11.76
CA VAL A 157 20.41 7.07 -10.78
C VAL A 157 20.03 7.91 -9.57
N ILE A 158 20.05 7.32 -8.39
CA ILE A 158 19.80 8.00 -7.12
C ILE A 158 21.13 8.21 -6.41
N HIS A 159 21.43 9.47 -6.11
CA HIS A 159 22.65 9.88 -5.46
C HIS A 159 22.48 9.96 -3.94
N PHE A 160 23.25 9.14 -3.23
CA PHE A 160 23.44 9.25 -1.79
C PHE A 160 24.85 9.75 -1.50
N ALA A 161 25.08 10.32 -0.33
CA ALA A 161 26.43 10.78 0.05
C ALA A 161 27.48 9.66 0.10
N ASP A 162 27.05 8.42 0.27
CA ASP A 162 27.91 7.22 0.35
C ASP A 162 27.95 6.39 -0.95
N GLY A 163 27.34 6.87 -2.03
CA GLY A 163 27.39 6.23 -3.34
C GLY A 163 26.06 6.24 -4.10
N ASP A 164 26.13 5.88 -5.36
CA ASP A 164 24.99 5.89 -6.27
C ASP A 164 24.27 4.54 -6.28
N VAL A 165 22.96 4.58 -6.49
CA VAL A 165 22.10 3.41 -6.62
C VAL A 165 21.17 3.58 -7.81
N ASN A 166 21.06 2.55 -8.65
CA ASN A 166 20.17 2.54 -9.78
C ASN A 166 18.75 2.18 -9.32
N ALA A 167 17.79 3.05 -9.56
CA ALA A 167 16.38 2.76 -9.42
C ALA A 167 15.86 2.24 -10.77
N VAL A 168 15.69 0.93 -10.85
CA VAL A 168 15.21 0.25 -12.06
C VAL A 168 13.70 0.07 -11.97
N PRO A 169 12.91 0.64 -12.91
CA PRO A 169 11.47 0.55 -12.83
C PRO A 169 10.92 -0.76 -13.39
N TYR A 170 9.97 -1.32 -12.66
CA TYR A 170 9.11 -2.42 -13.07
C TYR A 170 7.67 -1.91 -13.08
N ASP A 171 7.05 -1.93 -14.25
CA ASP A 171 5.66 -1.54 -14.43
C ASP A 171 4.74 -2.74 -14.23
N TYR A 172 3.73 -2.57 -13.40
CA TYR A 172 2.70 -3.54 -13.08
C TYR A 172 1.34 -3.02 -13.57
N PRO A 173 0.56 -3.77 -14.38
CA PRO A 173 -0.69 -3.30 -14.91
C PRO A 173 -1.80 -3.31 -13.86
N VAL A 174 -2.62 -2.27 -13.87
CA VAL A 174 -3.84 -2.18 -13.06
C VAL A 174 -5.02 -2.13 -14.02
N ILE A 175 -5.70 -3.26 -14.17
CA ILE A 175 -6.73 -3.45 -15.20
C ILE A 175 -8.06 -2.87 -14.71
N GLY A 176 -8.65 -1.96 -15.48
CA GLY A 176 -9.98 -1.44 -15.23
C GLY A 176 -11.07 -2.47 -15.52
N TYR A 177 -12.07 -2.55 -14.65
CA TYR A 177 -13.18 -3.50 -14.80
C TYR A 177 -14.10 -3.12 -15.97
N GLY A 178 -14.20 -4.00 -16.96
CA GLY A 178 -15.07 -3.80 -18.12
C GLY A 178 -14.72 -2.57 -18.97
N THR A 179 -13.47 -2.13 -18.96
CA THR A 179 -12.97 -0.98 -19.73
C THR A 179 -11.71 -1.36 -20.51
N GLU A 180 -11.36 -0.56 -21.52
CA GLU A 180 -10.07 -0.66 -22.22
C GLU A 180 -8.97 0.15 -21.51
N ASN A 181 -9.16 0.58 -20.27
CA ASN A 181 -8.18 1.38 -19.53
C ASN A 181 -7.34 0.52 -18.60
N VAL A 182 -6.03 0.68 -18.67
CA VAL A 182 -5.06 -0.01 -17.84
C VAL A 182 -4.14 1.04 -17.20
N GLY A 183 -4.26 1.21 -15.88
CA GLY A 183 -3.36 2.05 -15.10
C GLY A 183 -2.00 1.40 -14.90
N THR A 184 -1.03 2.16 -14.43
CA THR A 184 0.33 1.68 -14.17
C THR A 184 0.68 1.84 -12.69
N LEU A 185 1.15 0.75 -12.08
CA LEU A 185 1.88 0.78 -10.83
C LEU A 185 3.37 0.61 -11.13
N ARG A 186 4.16 1.68 -10.98
CA ARG A 186 5.61 1.65 -11.17
C ARG A 186 6.31 1.37 -9.86
N LEU A 187 7.02 0.25 -9.83
CA LEU A 187 7.75 -0.22 -8.65
C LEU A 187 9.26 -0.15 -8.92
N TRP A 188 9.98 0.52 -8.03
CA TRP A 188 11.42 0.72 -8.15
C TRP A 188 12.20 -0.39 -7.45
N GLN A 189 13.11 -1.03 -8.17
CA GLN A 189 14.07 -1.99 -7.62
C GLN A 189 15.45 -1.33 -7.55
N ALA A 190 16.10 -1.46 -6.40
CA ALA A 190 17.45 -0.93 -6.19
C ALA A 190 18.48 -1.91 -6.74
N GLU A 191 19.33 -1.42 -7.62
CA GLU A 191 20.43 -2.16 -8.26
C GLU A 191 21.71 -1.31 -8.27
N THR A 192 22.83 -1.90 -8.60
CA THR A 192 24.09 -1.21 -8.77
C THR A 192 24.86 -1.79 -9.95
N ASP A 193 25.63 -0.92 -10.63
CA ASP A 193 26.58 -1.31 -11.66
C ASP A 193 27.93 -1.75 -11.07
N ASP A 194 28.12 -1.61 -9.74
CA ASP A 194 29.32 -2.09 -9.06
C ASP A 194 29.47 -3.60 -9.26
N GLU A 195 30.54 -3.97 -9.93
CA GLU A 195 30.83 -5.36 -10.21
C GLU A 195 31.21 -6.12 -8.93
N PHE A 196 30.98 -7.42 -8.96
CA PHE A 196 31.46 -8.32 -7.94
C PHE A 196 33.01 -8.32 -7.93
N ASP A 197 33.61 -8.06 -6.77
CA ASP A 197 35.08 -7.97 -6.62
C ASP A 197 35.72 -9.37 -6.63
N PHE A 198 36.19 -9.79 -7.80
CA PHE A 198 36.86 -11.08 -7.98
C PHE A 198 38.18 -11.18 -7.21
N ASP A 199 38.88 -10.08 -7.00
CA ASP A 199 40.15 -10.09 -6.23
C ASP A 199 39.88 -10.38 -4.75
N LEU A 200 38.90 -9.74 -4.16
CA LEU A 200 38.48 -10.05 -2.81
C LEU A 200 37.96 -11.48 -2.69
N PHE A 201 37.18 -11.96 -3.66
CA PHE A 201 36.69 -13.33 -3.69
C PHE A 201 37.83 -14.34 -3.74
N ASN A 202 38.83 -14.13 -4.62
CA ASN A 202 40.02 -14.98 -4.73
C ASN A 202 40.88 -14.99 -3.47
N ARG A 203 40.79 -13.93 -2.64
CA ARG A 203 41.45 -13.85 -1.32
C ARG A 203 40.58 -14.44 -0.20
N SER A 204 39.54 -15.20 -0.51
CA SER A 204 38.59 -15.79 0.43
C SER A 204 37.78 -14.77 1.27
N LYS A 205 37.71 -13.53 0.80
CA LYS A 205 36.91 -12.45 1.39
C LYS A 205 35.52 -12.42 0.75
N PHE A 206 34.80 -13.52 0.83
CA PHE A 206 33.55 -13.75 0.10
C PHE A 206 32.45 -12.74 0.45
N THR A 207 32.36 -12.34 1.71
CA THR A 207 31.37 -11.37 2.17
C THR A 207 31.68 -9.97 1.64
N GLU A 208 32.96 -9.55 1.73
CA GLU A 208 33.42 -8.24 1.27
C GLU A 208 33.28 -8.10 -0.25
N ALA A 209 33.51 -9.19 -1.01
CA ALA A 209 33.43 -9.20 -2.47
C ALA A 209 32.05 -8.80 -3.03
N GLY A 210 30.98 -8.98 -2.27
CA GLY A 210 29.61 -8.63 -2.66
C GLY A 210 28.98 -7.52 -1.81
N GLU A 211 29.74 -6.82 -0.99
CA GLU A 211 29.20 -5.90 0.02
C GLU A 211 28.46 -4.70 -0.60
N LYS A 212 29.05 -4.05 -1.60
CA LYS A 212 28.45 -2.90 -2.28
C LYS A 212 27.14 -3.25 -2.96
N LYS A 213 27.13 -4.39 -3.68
CA LYS A 213 25.92 -4.88 -4.33
C LYS A 213 24.83 -5.15 -3.30
N ARG A 214 25.16 -5.81 -2.21
CA ARG A 214 24.21 -6.12 -1.14
C ARG A 214 23.67 -4.86 -0.48
N ALA A 215 24.52 -3.87 -0.22
CA ALA A 215 24.11 -2.59 0.38
C ALA A 215 23.12 -1.81 -0.51
N ALA A 216 23.31 -1.82 -1.84
CA ALA A 216 22.36 -1.24 -2.77
C ALA A 216 21.04 -2.02 -2.80
N GLU A 217 21.10 -3.36 -2.96
CA GLU A 217 19.92 -4.22 -2.99
C GLU A 217 19.10 -4.18 -1.69
N ASP A 218 19.74 -3.94 -0.53
CA ASP A 218 19.05 -3.86 0.77
C ASP A 218 17.99 -2.76 0.80
N ILE A 219 18.15 -1.70 0.02
CA ILE A 219 17.18 -0.59 -0.08
C ILE A 219 15.81 -1.10 -0.54
N SER A 220 15.76 -2.06 -1.47
CA SER A 220 14.50 -2.65 -1.93
C SER A 220 14.28 -4.07 -1.45
N ARG A 221 14.93 -4.51 -0.36
CA ARG A 221 14.86 -5.91 0.07
C ARG A 221 13.61 -6.22 0.87
N VAL A 222 13.31 -5.45 1.90
CA VAL A 222 12.19 -5.68 2.83
C VAL A 222 11.54 -4.36 3.24
N LEU A 223 10.21 -4.34 3.26
CA LEU A 223 9.43 -3.21 3.75
C LEU A 223 9.63 -3.03 5.26
N TYR A 224 9.87 -1.79 5.71
CA TYR A 224 10.03 -1.39 7.11
C TYR A 224 11.07 -2.22 7.88
N PRO A 225 12.37 -2.04 7.59
CA PRO A 225 13.40 -2.61 8.43
C PRO A 225 13.24 -2.12 9.87
N ASN A 226 13.70 -2.92 10.84
CA ASN A 226 13.70 -2.51 12.24
C ASN A 226 14.56 -1.25 12.42
N ASP A 227 13.95 -0.17 12.91
CA ASP A 227 14.55 1.17 13.08
C ASP A 227 14.92 1.50 14.55
N GLU A 228 15.03 0.48 15.40
CA GLU A 228 15.57 0.66 16.75
C GLU A 228 17.08 0.98 16.73
N THR A 229 17.79 0.49 15.72
CA THR A 229 19.21 0.74 15.52
C THR A 229 19.46 1.89 14.54
N GLU A 230 20.65 2.52 14.62
CA GLU A 230 21.04 3.55 13.65
C GLU A 230 21.08 3.00 12.22
N ALA A 231 21.62 1.80 12.03
CA ALA A 231 21.66 1.15 10.72
C ALA A 231 20.26 0.95 10.11
N GLY A 232 19.30 0.54 10.93
CA GLY A 232 17.91 0.39 10.50
C GLY A 232 17.25 1.73 10.15
N LYS A 233 17.54 2.80 10.91
CA LYS A 233 17.08 4.17 10.59
C LYS A 233 17.66 4.66 9.27
N ILE A 234 18.97 4.44 9.04
CA ILE A 234 19.63 4.78 7.78
C ILE A 234 18.96 4.08 6.61
N LEU A 235 18.75 2.77 6.72
CA LEU A 235 18.13 1.99 5.65
C LEU A 235 16.70 2.46 5.35
N ARG A 236 15.91 2.72 6.39
CA ARG A 236 14.54 3.22 6.22
C ARG A 236 14.50 4.59 5.54
N LEU A 237 15.37 5.52 5.96
CA LEU A 237 15.46 6.83 5.31
C LEU A 237 15.94 6.71 3.85
N LYS A 238 16.89 5.80 3.58
CA LYS A 238 17.30 5.50 2.20
C LYS A 238 16.15 4.95 1.35
N GLN A 239 15.32 4.07 1.89
CA GLN A 239 14.12 3.57 1.19
C GLN A 239 13.16 4.71 0.83
N GLU A 240 12.84 5.58 1.77
CA GLU A 240 11.92 6.71 1.57
C GLU A 240 12.46 7.69 0.50
N TYR A 241 13.74 8.03 0.58
CA TYR A 241 14.37 8.90 -0.42
C TYR A 241 14.48 8.22 -1.78
N PHE A 242 14.90 6.97 -1.84
CA PHE A 242 15.09 6.20 -3.06
C PHE A 242 13.85 6.23 -3.97
N PHE A 243 12.70 5.80 -3.48
CA PHE A 243 11.51 5.76 -4.34
C PHE A 243 10.93 7.14 -4.61
N SER A 244 11.05 8.07 -3.66
CA SER A 244 10.59 9.44 -3.81
C SER A 244 11.37 10.19 -4.87
N ALA A 245 12.70 10.10 -4.84
CA ALA A 245 13.58 10.73 -5.81
C ALA A 245 13.42 10.12 -7.20
N ALA A 246 13.31 8.78 -7.28
CA ALA A 246 13.06 8.08 -8.53
C ALA A 246 11.70 8.49 -9.16
N ALA A 247 10.64 8.59 -8.35
CA ALA A 247 9.34 9.04 -8.82
C ALA A 247 9.38 10.50 -9.33
N VAL A 248 10.02 11.41 -8.58
CA VAL A 248 10.18 12.81 -9.00
C VAL A 248 10.93 12.91 -10.32
N ALA A 249 12.05 12.21 -10.46
CA ALA A 249 12.85 12.22 -11.68
C ALA A 249 12.07 11.68 -12.89
N ASP A 250 11.34 10.59 -12.71
CA ASP A 250 10.50 9.98 -13.75
C ASP A 250 9.36 10.92 -14.20
N LEU A 251 8.69 11.58 -13.25
CA LEU A 251 7.61 12.53 -13.55
C LEU A 251 8.13 13.76 -14.30
N ILE A 252 9.27 14.31 -13.89
CA ILE A 252 9.93 15.43 -14.60
C ILE A 252 10.33 14.99 -16.01
N ARG A 253 10.99 13.83 -16.15
CA ARG A 253 11.39 13.28 -17.45
C ARG A 253 10.21 13.11 -18.40
N LYS A 254 9.14 12.48 -17.95
CA LYS A 254 7.91 12.27 -18.73
C LYS A 254 7.26 13.59 -19.14
N HIS A 255 7.15 14.52 -18.20
CA HIS A 255 6.58 15.83 -18.48
C HIS A 255 7.38 16.60 -19.54
N LYS A 256 8.71 16.65 -19.37
CA LYS A 256 9.59 17.32 -20.34
C LYS A 256 9.56 16.68 -21.73
N ALA A 257 9.41 15.35 -21.81
CA ALA A 257 9.29 14.65 -23.08
C ALA A 257 8.02 15.04 -23.84
N ILE A 258 6.92 15.38 -23.13
CA ILE A 258 5.63 15.75 -23.75
C ILE A 258 5.56 17.25 -24.03
N PHE A 259 5.98 18.10 -23.07
CA PHE A 259 5.74 19.55 -23.11
C PHE A 259 7.01 20.38 -23.40
N GLY A 260 8.19 19.81 -23.29
CA GLY A 260 9.47 20.50 -23.52
C GLY A 260 9.84 21.58 -22.49
N THR A 261 9.02 21.77 -21.45
CA THR A 261 9.20 22.80 -20.43
C THR A 261 8.71 22.35 -19.06
N MET A 262 9.20 22.98 -17.99
CA MET A 262 8.70 22.78 -16.62
C MET A 262 7.72 23.87 -16.17
N GLU A 263 7.51 24.94 -16.96
CA GLU A 263 6.67 26.07 -16.54
C GLU A 263 5.21 25.70 -16.28
N ASN A 264 4.69 24.71 -17.00
CA ASN A 264 3.33 24.21 -16.86
C ASN A 264 3.23 22.87 -16.08
N PHE A 265 4.28 22.49 -15.36
CA PHE A 265 4.32 21.19 -14.65
C PHE A 265 3.14 21.02 -13.68
N ALA A 266 2.81 22.07 -12.93
CA ALA A 266 1.72 22.07 -11.96
C ALA A 266 0.31 22.00 -12.59
N ASP A 267 0.18 22.34 -13.87
CA ASP A 267 -1.11 22.28 -14.56
C ASP A 267 -1.46 20.83 -14.95
N TYR A 268 -0.45 20.01 -15.19
CA TYR A 268 -0.60 18.64 -15.68
C TYR A 268 -0.24 17.55 -14.68
N ASN A 269 0.38 17.89 -13.55
CA ASN A 269 0.81 16.93 -12.53
C ASN A 269 0.25 17.24 -11.15
N CYS A 270 -0.18 16.18 -10.49
CA CYS A 270 -0.62 16.19 -9.10
C CYS A 270 0.02 15.01 -8.39
N ILE A 271 0.70 15.24 -7.29
CA ILE A 271 1.36 14.20 -6.50
C ILE A 271 0.62 14.05 -5.18
N GLN A 272 0.12 12.84 -4.92
CA GLN A 272 -0.50 12.50 -3.65
C GLN A 272 0.48 11.71 -2.80
N MET A 273 0.84 12.25 -1.65
CA MET A 273 1.70 11.61 -0.66
C MET A 273 0.86 10.78 0.31
N ASN A 274 1.03 9.46 0.25
CA ASN A 274 0.32 8.52 1.12
C ASN A 274 1.10 8.36 2.44
N ASP A 275 0.67 9.08 3.47
CA ASP A 275 1.36 9.30 4.74
C ASP A 275 2.64 10.15 4.58
N THR A 276 3.52 10.14 5.59
CA THR A 276 4.74 10.95 5.64
C THR A 276 5.92 10.33 4.90
N HIS A 277 5.88 9.03 4.61
CA HIS A 277 6.99 8.30 3.98
C HIS A 277 7.48 8.95 2.66
N PRO A 278 6.61 9.44 1.74
CA PRO A 278 7.04 10.09 0.51
C PRO A 278 7.24 11.61 0.64
N VAL A 279 7.15 12.20 1.82
CA VAL A 279 7.22 13.67 1.97
C VAL A 279 8.56 14.23 1.50
N ILE A 280 9.64 13.45 1.59
CA ILE A 280 10.96 13.83 1.10
C ILE A 280 10.97 14.10 -0.42
N ALA A 281 9.96 13.64 -1.18
CA ALA A 281 9.78 13.98 -2.59
C ALA A 281 9.57 15.49 -2.82
N LEU A 282 8.98 16.20 -1.85
CA LEU A 282 8.71 17.63 -1.96
C LEU A 282 10.01 18.47 -1.97
N PRO A 283 10.91 18.39 -0.97
CA PRO A 283 12.20 19.07 -1.04
C PRO A 283 13.07 18.53 -2.19
N GLU A 284 12.97 17.26 -2.56
CA GLU A 284 13.67 16.72 -3.73
C GLU A 284 13.20 17.37 -5.03
N PHE A 285 11.89 17.52 -5.25
CA PHE A 285 11.38 18.25 -6.42
C PHE A 285 11.94 19.66 -6.50
N ILE A 286 11.91 20.41 -5.39
CA ILE A 286 12.48 21.77 -5.32
C ILE A 286 13.96 21.76 -5.69
N ARG A 287 14.74 20.82 -5.11
CA ARG A 287 16.17 20.66 -5.40
C ARG A 287 16.43 20.44 -6.89
N VAL A 288 15.70 19.51 -7.49
CA VAL A 288 15.87 19.15 -8.91
C VAL A 288 15.57 20.33 -9.83
N VAL A 289 14.43 21.00 -9.64
CA VAL A 289 14.07 22.14 -10.53
C VAL A 289 14.96 23.35 -10.31
N MET A 290 15.49 23.56 -9.10
CA MET A 290 16.51 24.59 -8.85
C MET A 290 17.82 24.29 -9.58
N ARG A 291 18.28 23.03 -9.55
CA ARG A 291 19.52 22.59 -10.19
C ARG A 291 19.41 22.56 -11.72
N ASP A 292 18.35 21.94 -12.23
CA ASP A 292 18.25 21.58 -13.65
C ASP A 292 17.57 22.66 -14.49
N GLU A 293 16.65 23.44 -13.91
CA GLU A 293 15.94 24.52 -14.59
C GLU A 293 16.42 25.92 -14.17
N GLY A 294 17.36 26.00 -13.21
CA GLY A 294 17.86 27.26 -12.68
C GLY A 294 16.81 28.10 -11.96
N TRP A 295 15.73 27.47 -11.47
CA TRP A 295 14.69 28.20 -10.77
C TRP A 295 15.18 28.71 -9.42
N LYS A 296 14.73 29.92 -9.04
CA LYS A 296 14.92 30.38 -7.68
C LYS A 296 14.02 29.60 -6.73
N PHE A 297 14.42 29.48 -5.47
CA PHE A 297 13.69 28.76 -4.43
C PHE A 297 12.21 29.13 -4.37
N ASP A 298 11.88 30.41 -4.35
CA ASP A 298 10.48 30.88 -4.24
C ASP A 298 9.61 30.33 -5.38
N LYS A 299 10.12 30.37 -6.63
CA LYS A 299 9.41 29.83 -7.79
C LYS A 299 9.24 28.31 -7.69
N ALA A 300 10.30 27.60 -7.31
CA ALA A 300 10.28 26.15 -7.15
C ALA A 300 9.30 25.72 -6.04
N PHE A 301 9.31 26.44 -4.93
CA PHE A 301 8.39 26.16 -3.81
C PHE A 301 6.94 26.47 -4.14
N GLU A 302 6.64 27.57 -4.84
CA GLU A 302 5.27 27.87 -5.30
C GLU A 302 4.76 26.79 -6.28
N ALA A 303 5.61 26.26 -7.14
CA ALA A 303 5.26 25.12 -8.01
C ALA A 303 4.99 23.85 -7.17
N ALA A 304 5.87 23.55 -6.21
CA ALA A 304 5.69 22.40 -5.33
C ALA A 304 4.36 22.45 -4.58
N LYS A 305 4.00 23.60 -4.00
CA LYS A 305 2.71 23.78 -3.30
C LYS A 305 1.48 23.50 -4.18
N LYS A 306 1.56 23.71 -5.49
CA LYS A 306 0.47 23.42 -6.42
C LYS A 306 0.41 21.95 -6.84
N VAL A 307 1.50 21.22 -6.71
CA VAL A 307 1.65 19.83 -7.17
C VAL A 307 1.39 18.83 -6.06
N PHE A 308 1.91 19.07 -4.85
CA PHE A 308 1.87 18.11 -3.75
C PHE A 308 0.60 18.21 -2.90
N ASN A 309 0.12 17.04 -2.46
CA ASN A 309 -1.00 16.87 -1.55
C ASN A 309 -0.66 15.76 -0.54
N TYR A 310 -1.20 15.88 0.67
CA TYR A 310 -0.84 15.01 1.79
C TYR A 310 -2.07 14.32 2.38
N THR A 311 -2.01 12.99 2.49
CA THR A 311 -2.95 12.18 3.26
C THR A 311 -2.33 11.77 4.57
N ASN A 312 -2.95 12.16 5.70
CA ASN A 312 -2.54 11.72 7.04
C ASN A 312 -3.33 10.47 7.45
N HIS A 313 -2.65 9.48 8.05
CA HIS A 313 -3.25 8.23 8.53
C HIS A 313 -3.23 8.06 10.05
N THR A 314 -2.52 8.92 10.81
CA THR A 314 -2.40 8.79 12.26
C THR A 314 -2.88 10.02 13.00
N ILE A 315 -3.51 9.80 14.16
CA ILE A 315 -3.92 10.86 15.10
C ILE A 315 -3.02 10.90 16.36
N MET A 316 -2.07 10.01 16.48
CA MET A 316 -1.14 9.98 17.62
C MET A 316 0.06 10.89 17.31
N GLN A 317 0.21 11.98 18.04
CA GLN A 317 1.31 12.94 17.80
C GLN A 317 2.70 12.32 17.94
N GLU A 318 2.86 11.37 18.86
CA GLU A 318 4.10 10.61 19.06
C GLU A 318 4.46 9.70 17.89
N ALA A 319 3.46 9.28 17.11
CA ALA A 319 3.63 8.44 15.91
C ALA A 319 3.86 9.25 14.63
N LEU A 320 3.78 10.59 14.67
CA LEU A 320 4.16 11.44 13.55
C LEU A 320 5.66 11.31 13.29
N GLU A 321 6.00 11.07 12.04
CA GLU A 321 7.38 10.79 11.64
C GLU A 321 8.31 11.97 11.84
N LYS A 322 9.48 11.65 12.41
CA LYS A 322 10.54 12.60 12.73
C LYS A 322 11.89 11.98 12.43
N TRP A 323 12.79 12.77 11.87
CA TRP A 323 14.15 12.34 11.58
C TRP A 323 15.18 13.23 12.27
N ASP A 324 16.27 12.66 12.80
CA ASP A 324 17.44 13.43 13.24
C ASP A 324 17.99 14.19 12.02
N SER A 325 18.15 15.49 12.16
CA SER A 325 18.64 16.38 11.09
C SER A 325 20.00 15.94 10.56
N ARG A 326 20.90 15.51 11.47
CA ARG A 326 22.26 15.05 11.10
C ARG A 326 22.22 13.76 10.28
N LEU A 327 21.19 12.94 10.49
CA LEU A 327 21.02 11.72 9.71
C LEU A 327 20.65 12.04 8.25
N ILE A 328 19.67 12.95 8.06
CA ILE A 328 19.30 13.40 6.71
C ILE A 328 20.50 14.10 6.03
N GLU A 329 21.16 15.00 6.73
CA GLU A 329 22.34 15.71 6.22
C GLU A 329 23.46 14.75 5.79
N ARG A 330 23.70 13.68 6.55
CA ARG A 330 24.70 12.66 6.24
C ARG A 330 24.35 11.83 5.00
N ILE A 331 23.07 11.54 4.79
CA ILE A 331 22.62 10.63 3.73
C ILE A 331 22.34 11.41 2.43
N VAL A 332 21.65 12.56 2.53
CA VAL A 332 21.18 13.38 1.40
C VAL A 332 21.37 14.88 1.69
N PRO A 333 22.62 15.36 1.78
CA PRO A 333 22.95 16.73 2.22
C PRO A 333 22.31 17.83 1.37
N GLU A 334 22.19 17.63 0.06
CA GLU A 334 21.56 18.61 -0.84
C GLU A 334 20.06 18.77 -0.57
N VAL A 335 19.36 17.68 -0.27
CA VAL A 335 17.92 17.70 0.10
C VAL A 335 17.73 18.36 1.47
N TYR A 336 18.64 18.07 2.41
CA TYR A 336 18.62 18.73 3.72
C TYR A 336 18.79 20.24 3.61
N SER A 337 19.67 20.71 2.70
CA SER A 337 19.83 22.14 2.43
C SER A 337 18.52 22.80 1.97
N VAL A 338 17.72 22.11 1.15
CA VAL A 338 16.39 22.59 0.74
C VAL A 338 15.40 22.56 1.93
N MET A 339 15.47 21.56 2.82
CA MET A 339 14.65 21.54 4.03
C MET A 339 14.95 22.73 4.95
N ILE A 340 16.22 23.18 5.02
CA ILE A 340 16.59 24.40 5.73
C ILE A 340 15.92 25.62 5.07
N MET A 341 15.99 25.77 3.74
CA MET A 341 15.32 26.84 3.01
C MET A 341 13.80 26.84 3.25
N LEU A 342 13.18 25.67 3.26
CA LEU A 342 11.75 25.53 3.59
C LEU A 342 11.44 26.00 5.01
N ASN A 343 12.30 25.68 5.99
CA ASN A 343 12.13 26.13 7.36
C ASN A 343 12.31 27.66 7.50
N GLU A 344 13.22 28.26 6.76
CA GLU A 344 13.39 29.72 6.70
C GLU A 344 12.18 30.41 6.05
N ALA A 345 11.65 29.84 4.96
CA ALA A 345 10.43 30.31 4.32
C ALA A 345 9.23 30.23 5.28
N PHE A 346 9.12 29.14 6.05
CA PHE A 346 8.11 28.97 7.10
C PHE A 346 8.22 30.08 8.15
N GLU A 347 9.41 30.30 8.73
CA GLU A 347 9.61 31.35 9.74
C GLU A 347 9.23 32.74 9.20
N SER A 348 9.64 33.03 7.96
CA SER A 348 9.32 34.30 7.29
C SER A 348 7.82 34.47 7.07
N GLU A 349 7.10 33.44 6.67
CA GLU A 349 5.65 33.46 6.48
C GLU A 349 4.92 33.61 7.82
N MET A 350 5.33 32.88 8.85
CA MET A 350 4.73 32.96 10.18
C MET A 350 4.93 34.35 10.81
N HIS A 351 6.07 34.98 10.57
CA HIS A 351 6.33 36.37 10.97
C HIS A 351 5.40 37.33 10.27
N ARG A 352 5.27 37.25 8.95
CA ARG A 352 4.37 38.10 8.17
C ARG A 352 2.89 37.99 8.60
N ARG A 353 2.49 36.77 9.03
CA ARG A 353 1.13 36.47 9.52
C ARG A 353 0.93 36.83 11.01
N ASN A 354 1.96 37.32 11.71
CA ASN A 354 1.94 37.61 13.14
C ASN A 354 1.53 36.38 13.99
N VAL A 355 1.94 35.16 13.61
CA VAL A 355 1.64 33.97 14.39
C VAL A 355 2.41 33.99 15.71
N PRO A 356 1.75 33.76 16.87
CA PRO A 356 2.42 33.73 18.18
C PRO A 356 3.60 32.77 18.25
N GLN A 357 4.62 33.12 19.05
CA GLN A 357 5.88 32.37 19.11
C GLN A 357 5.70 30.94 19.60
N ASP A 358 4.81 30.73 20.55
CA ASP A 358 4.48 29.39 21.08
C ASP A 358 3.89 28.47 19.98
N LYS A 359 2.95 28.98 19.18
CA LYS A 359 2.41 28.26 18.02
C LYS A 359 3.46 27.99 16.96
N ARG A 360 4.28 29.02 16.61
CA ARG A 360 5.38 28.84 15.66
C ARG A 360 6.33 27.74 16.10
N ALA A 361 6.68 27.67 17.40
CA ALA A 361 7.56 26.66 17.93
C ALA A 361 7.02 25.23 17.77
N VAL A 362 5.71 25.01 17.82
CA VAL A 362 5.07 23.73 17.56
C VAL A 362 5.12 23.37 16.07
N MET A 363 4.87 24.34 15.21
CA MET A 363 4.71 24.18 13.77
C MET A 363 6.03 24.14 12.98
N ARG A 364 7.17 24.49 13.59
CA ARG A 364 8.49 24.49 12.92
C ARG A 364 8.74 23.19 12.18
N LEU A 365 9.29 23.29 10.97
CA LEU A 365 9.65 22.16 10.15
C LEU A 365 10.89 21.44 10.71
N ILE A 366 11.86 22.24 11.20
CA ILE A 366 13.07 21.76 11.86
C ILE A 366 13.14 22.41 13.25
N LYS A 367 13.18 21.59 14.30
CA LYS A 367 13.35 22.09 15.68
C LYS A 367 14.15 21.08 16.51
N ASN A 368 15.02 21.63 17.39
CA ASN A 368 15.84 20.85 18.31
C ASN A 368 16.64 19.71 17.61
N GLY A 369 17.20 19.97 16.41
CA GLY A 369 17.94 18.96 15.64
C GLY A 369 17.07 17.86 15.03
N THR A 370 15.78 18.09 14.90
CA THR A 370 14.81 17.10 14.38
C THR A 370 13.96 17.70 13.27
N VAL A 371 13.84 16.99 12.16
CA VAL A 371 12.94 17.31 11.03
C VAL A 371 11.58 16.66 11.27
N HIS A 372 10.51 17.45 11.18
CA HIS A 372 9.13 17.02 11.36
C HIS A 372 8.45 16.87 10.00
N MET A 373 8.34 15.64 9.51
CA MET A 373 7.87 15.37 8.15
C MET A 373 6.42 15.82 7.91
N ALA A 374 5.53 15.60 8.87
CA ALA A 374 4.14 16.07 8.77
C ALA A 374 4.03 17.59 8.63
N ASN A 375 4.89 18.36 9.32
CA ASN A 375 4.90 19.83 9.22
C ASN A 375 5.38 20.26 7.82
N ILE A 376 6.40 19.60 7.24
CA ILE A 376 6.82 19.85 5.85
C ILE A 376 5.67 19.55 4.90
N ALA A 377 5.00 18.40 5.08
CA ALA A 377 3.90 17.99 4.23
C ALA A 377 2.75 19.02 4.23
N VAL A 378 2.32 19.49 5.40
CA VAL A 378 1.23 20.46 5.49
C VAL A 378 1.63 21.82 4.91
N PHE A 379 2.85 22.29 5.21
CA PHE A 379 3.34 23.57 4.71
C PHE A 379 3.49 23.60 3.18
N GLY A 380 3.95 22.51 2.59
CA GLY A 380 4.23 22.40 1.17
C GLY A 380 3.13 21.78 0.31
N SER A 381 1.95 21.49 0.86
CA SER A 381 0.84 20.88 0.11
C SER A 381 -0.31 21.85 -0.15
N SER A 382 -0.99 21.65 -1.31
CA SER A 382 -2.25 22.33 -1.60
C SER A 382 -3.36 21.86 -0.67
N TYR A 383 -3.47 20.54 -0.46
CA TYR A 383 -4.52 19.93 0.35
C TYR A 383 -3.94 18.90 1.31
N VAL A 384 -4.62 18.80 2.46
CA VAL A 384 -4.35 17.82 3.52
C VAL A 384 -5.65 17.10 3.81
N ASN A 385 -5.67 15.79 3.74
CA ASN A 385 -6.88 15.05 4.08
C ASN A 385 -6.67 14.04 5.20
N GLY A 386 -7.71 13.92 6.04
CA GLY A 386 -7.92 12.75 6.87
C GLY A 386 -8.65 11.64 6.09
N VAL A 387 -8.73 10.46 6.70
CA VAL A 387 -9.21 9.23 6.05
C VAL A 387 -10.58 8.73 6.55
N ALA A 388 -11.21 9.50 7.42
CA ALA A 388 -12.59 9.34 7.89
C ALA A 388 -13.08 10.68 8.48
N ALA A 389 -14.39 10.89 8.57
CA ALA A 389 -14.94 12.15 9.10
C ALA A 389 -14.42 12.44 10.51
N ILE A 390 -14.52 11.47 11.44
CA ILE A 390 -14.02 11.61 12.81
C ILE A 390 -12.50 11.83 12.85
N HIS A 391 -11.74 11.12 12.01
CA HIS A 391 -10.29 11.30 11.90
C HIS A 391 -9.95 12.72 11.45
N THR A 392 -10.64 13.24 10.44
CA THR A 392 -10.42 14.58 9.90
C THR A 392 -10.73 15.66 10.95
N GLU A 393 -11.80 15.49 11.73
CA GLU A 393 -12.12 16.42 12.82
C GLU A 393 -11.05 16.39 13.94
N LEU A 394 -10.50 15.21 14.26
CA LEU A 394 -9.38 15.10 15.20
C LEU A 394 -8.10 15.76 14.66
N LEU A 395 -7.84 15.68 13.35
CA LEU A 395 -6.74 16.43 12.74
C LEU A 395 -6.93 17.94 12.91
N LYS A 396 -8.12 18.48 12.64
CA LYS A 396 -8.45 19.90 12.72
C LYS A 396 -8.45 20.42 14.16
N THR A 397 -8.89 19.63 15.12
CA THR A 397 -9.11 20.07 16.50
C THR A 397 -7.97 19.72 17.45
N THR A 398 -7.09 18.78 17.07
CA THR A 398 -6.05 18.26 17.96
C THR A 398 -4.69 18.20 17.28
N VAL A 399 -4.49 17.28 16.35
CA VAL A 399 -3.15 16.88 15.85
C VAL A 399 -2.49 17.98 15.03
N LEU A 400 -3.25 18.62 14.14
CA LEU A 400 -2.80 19.70 13.24
C LEU A 400 -3.60 20.99 13.44
N LYS A 401 -4.09 21.20 14.66
CA LYS A 401 -4.97 22.33 15.01
C LYS A 401 -4.39 23.69 14.58
N ASP A 402 -3.13 23.96 14.94
CA ASP A 402 -2.49 25.25 14.61
C ASP A 402 -2.34 25.44 13.08
N TRP A 403 -2.13 24.36 12.35
CA TRP A 403 -2.12 24.37 10.88
C TRP A 403 -3.53 24.63 10.30
N TYR A 404 -4.55 24.01 10.87
CA TYR A 404 -5.93 24.21 10.44
C TYR A 404 -6.40 25.64 10.68
N GLU A 405 -6.04 26.24 11.82
CA GLU A 405 -6.36 27.64 12.10
C GLU A 405 -5.74 28.62 11.07
N LEU A 406 -4.58 28.27 10.49
CA LEU A 406 -3.91 29.11 9.49
C LEU A 406 -4.37 28.87 8.05
N TYR A 407 -4.76 27.61 7.74
CA TYR A 407 -5.08 27.16 6.39
C TYR A 407 -6.32 26.26 6.38
N PRO A 408 -7.48 26.73 6.87
CA PRO A 408 -8.67 25.89 7.00
C PRO A 408 -9.14 25.30 5.65
N GLU A 409 -8.93 26.04 4.57
CA GLU A 409 -9.32 25.66 3.21
C GLU A 409 -8.56 24.45 2.66
N ARG A 410 -7.39 24.12 3.22
CA ARG A 410 -6.58 22.98 2.78
C ARG A 410 -7.08 21.64 3.33
N PHE A 411 -7.79 21.67 4.48
CA PHE A 411 -8.17 20.47 5.19
C PHE A 411 -9.47 19.87 4.65
N GLN A 412 -9.38 18.62 4.20
CA GLN A 412 -10.49 17.89 3.60
C GLN A 412 -10.64 16.51 4.25
N ASN A 413 -11.85 15.94 4.14
CA ASN A 413 -12.08 14.53 4.44
C ASN A 413 -12.18 13.72 3.15
N LYS A 414 -11.45 12.61 3.08
CA LYS A 414 -11.59 11.58 2.06
C LYS A 414 -11.72 10.25 2.78
N THR A 415 -12.95 9.85 3.08
CA THR A 415 -13.22 8.59 3.77
C THR A 415 -12.65 7.40 2.99
N ASN A 416 -11.88 6.56 3.68
CA ASN A 416 -11.36 5.32 3.09
C ASN A 416 -12.49 4.44 2.60
N GLY A 417 -12.22 3.74 1.51
CA GLY A 417 -13.11 2.75 0.94
C GLY A 417 -12.34 1.52 0.47
N ILE A 418 -13.05 0.63 -0.17
CA ILE A 418 -12.51 -0.56 -0.82
C ILE A 418 -13.04 -0.66 -2.25
N THR A 419 -12.33 -1.40 -3.11
CA THR A 419 -12.91 -1.80 -4.40
C THR A 419 -13.93 -2.93 -4.19
N GLN A 420 -15.18 -2.68 -4.56
CA GLN A 420 -16.26 -3.68 -4.50
C GLN A 420 -16.06 -4.80 -5.53
N ARG A 421 -15.24 -4.59 -6.54
CA ARG A 421 -14.87 -5.63 -7.52
C ARG A 421 -14.19 -6.79 -6.81
N ARG A 422 -13.07 -6.55 -6.15
CA ARG A 422 -12.36 -7.58 -5.38
C ARG A 422 -13.12 -8.02 -4.14
N TRP A 423 -13.62 -7.09 -3.33
CA TRP A 423 -14.12 -7.35 -1.98
C TRP A 423 -15.61 -7.70 -1.89
N LEU A 424 -16.31 -7.71 -3.02
CA LEU A 424 -17.68 -8.20 -3.10
C LEU A 424 -17.88 -9.07 -4.36
N ALA A 425 -17.70 -8.51 -5.55
CA ALA A 425 -17.97 -9.22 -6.80
C ALA A 425 -17.10 -10.49 -6.97
N LEU A 426 -15.82 -10.43 -6.62
CA LEU A 426 -14.91 -11.57 -6.69
C LEU A 426 -15.05 -12.51 -5.48
N CYS A 427 -14.96 -11.99 -4.27
CA CYS A 427 -14.85 -12.83 -3.07
C CYS A 427 -16.17 -13.41 -2.58
N ASN A 428 -17.34 -12.91 -3.02
CA ASN A 428 -18.65 -13.43 -2.66
C ASN A 428 -19.59 -13.46 -3.88
N ARG A 429 -19.33 -14.38 -4.78
CA ARG A 429 -20.01 -14.48 -6.07
C ARG A 429 -21.50 -14.76 -5.92
N GLU A 430 -21.91 -15.54 -4.93
CA GLU A 430 -23.30 -15.87 -4.67
C GLU A 430 -24.09 -14.63 -4.21
N LEU A 431 -23.51 -13.80 -3.34
CA LEU A 431 -24.12 -12.53 -2.94
C LEU A 431 -24.15 -11.54 -4.11
N SER A 432 -23.08 -11.47 -4.89
CA SER A 432 -23.01 -10.66 -6.10
C SER A 432 -24.12 -11.01 -7.10
N ALA A 433 -24.33 -12.31 -7.34
CA ALA A 433 -25.40 -12.80 -8.22
C ALA A 433 -26.79 -12.41 -7.70
N LEU A 434 -27.04 -12.57 -6.39
CA LEU A 434 -28.31 -12.16 -5.77
C LEU A 434 -28.55 -10.65 -5.93
N ILE A 435 -27.53 -9.83 -5.67
CA ILE A 435 -27.62 -8.37 -5.83
C ILE A 435 -27.97 -8.01 -7.28
N THR A 436 -27.26 -8.57 -8.24
CA THR A 436 -27.47 -8.32 -9.68
C THR A 436 -28.89 -8.72 -10.12
N GLU A 437 -29.38 -9.90 -9.67
CA GLU A 437 -30.73 -10.36 -9.94
C GLU A 437 -31.78 -9.39 -9.37
N LEU A 438 -31.66 -8.99 -8.11
CA LEU A 438 -32.61 -8.11 -7.44
C LEU A 438 -32.66 -6.71 -8.02
N LEU A 439 -31.52 -6.19 -8.46
CA LEU A 439 -31.42 -4.88 -9.10
C LEU A 439 -31.82 -4.93 -10.58
N GLY A 440 -31.65 -6.07 -11.24
CA GLY A 440 -31.87 -6.25 -12.68
C GLY A 440 -30.71 -5.76 -13.54
N PHE A 441 -29.56 -5.41 -12.94
CA PHE A 441 -28.33 -4.94 -13.62
C PHE A 441 -27.10 -5.17 -12.74
N ASP A 442 -25.93 -5.24 -13.36
CA ASP A 442 -24.62 -5.45 -12.71
C ASP A 442 -23.81 -4.16 -12.53
N SER A 443 -24.27 -3.02 -13.03
CA SER A 443 -23.54 -1.76 -12.98
C SER A 443 -23.28 -1.20 -11.57
N TRP A 444 -23.80 -1.84 -10.50
CA TRP A 444 -23.42 -1.60 -9.12
C TRP A 444 -21.95 -1.94 -8.84
N VAL A 445 -21.34 -2.81 -9.67
CA VAL A 445 -19.92 -3.17 -9.58
C VAL A 445 -19.00 -1.96 -9.83
N THR A 446 -19.47 -0.98 -10.57
CA THR A 446 -18.75 0.29 -10.84
C THR A 446 -19.35 1.49 -10.10
N ASP A 447 -20.56 1.37 -9.57
CA ASP A 447 -21.31 2.45 -8.92
C ASP A 447 -22.10 1.91 -7.72
N LEU A 448 -21.52 2.02 -6.51
CA LEU A 448 -22.09 1.51 -5.27
C LEU A 448 -23.39 2.21 -4.85
N ASP A 449 -23.67 3.42 -5.30
CA ASP A 449 -24.90 4.14 -4.95
C ASP A 449 -26.16 3.39 -5.46
N LYS A 450 -25.99 2.60 -6.50
CA LYS A 450 -27.04 1.72 -7.05
C LYS A 450 -27.50 0.64 -6.09
N LEU A 451 -26.68 0.25 -5.11
CA LEU A 451 -27.08 -0.67 -4.04
C LEU A 451 -28.25 -0.14 -3.20
N SER A 452 -28.48 1.16 -3.20
CA SER A 452 -29.63 1.78 -2.54
C SER A 452 -30.96 1.21 -3.04
N GLY A 453 -31.02 0.68 -4.27
CA GLY A 453 -32.17 -0.02 -4.84
C GLY A 453 -32.57 -1.30 -4.11
N LEU A 454 -31.67 -1.87 -3.28
CA LEU A 454 -31.96 -3.03 -2.44
C LEU A 454 -32.86 -2.71 -1.24
N LYS A 455 -32.98 -1.43 -0.84
CA LYS A 455 -33.81 -1.01 0.32
C LYS A 455 -35.26 -1.49 0.23
N LYS A 456 -35.82 -1.58 -0.99
CA LYS A 456 -37.19 -2.06 -1.21
C LYS A 456 -37.42 -3.53 -0.81
N TYR A 457 -36.35 -4.30 -0.63
CA TYR A 457 -36.39 -5.70 -0.22
C TYR A 457 -36.09 -5.93 1.27
N ALA A 458 -35.95 -4.85 2.06
CA ALA A 458 -35.55 -4.95 3.46
C ALA A 458 -36.49 -5.81 4.31
N ASP A 459 -37.80 -5.85 3.97
CA ASP A 459 -38.84 -6.60 4.67
C ASP A 459 -39.35 -7.79 3.84
N ASP A 460 -38.74 -8.12 2.70
CA ASP A 460 -39.10 -9.26 1.89
C ASP A 460 -38.51 -10.56 2.46
N GLU A 461 -39.34 -11.36 3.14
CA GLU A 461 -38.90 -12.60 3.78
C GLU A 461 -38.25 -13.59 2.82
N SER A 462 -38.64 -13.63 1.55
CA SER A 462 -38.06 -14.53 0.56
C SER A 462 -36.60 -14.13 0.22
N VAL A 463 -36.36 -12.84 0.07
CA VAL A 463 -35.03 -12.28 -0.16
C VAL A 463 -34.14 -12.43 1.09
N LEU A 464 -34.69 -12.16 2.28
CA LEU A 464 -33.97 -12.33 3.55
C LEU A 464 -33.54 -13.80 3.75
N ARG A 465 -34.40 -14.79 3.44
CA ARG A 465 -34.02 -16.21 3.48
C ARG A 465 -32.87 -16.52 2.53
N ARG A 466 -32.95 -16.08 1.29
CA ARG A 466 -31.85 -16.27 0.30
C ARG A 466 -30.53 -15.65 0.77
N PHE A 467 -30.58 -14.46 1.35
CA PHE A 467 -29.39 -13.81 1.93
C PHE A 467 -28.79 -14.62 3.07
N ILE A 468 -29.66 -15.14 3.98
CA ILE A 468 -29.22 -15.98 5.10
C ILE A 468 -28.60 -17.30 4.58
N ASP A 469 -29.20 -17.93 3.57
CA ASP A 469 -28.67 -19.16 2.97
C ASP A 469 -27.27 -18.95 2.35
N ILE A 470 -27.07 -17.84 1.65
CA ILE A 470 -25.75 -17.45 1.13
C ILE A 470 -24.76 -17.28 2.27
N LYS A 471 -25.14 -16.56 3.34
CA LYS A 471 -24.28 -16.36 4.51
C LYS A 471 -23.90 -17.69 5.18
N HIS A 472 -24.84 -18.61 5.31
CA HIS A 472 -24.57 -19.95 5.84
C HIS A 472 -23.66 -20.77 4.91
N ALA A 473 -23.83 -20.65 3.59
CA ALA A 473 -22.93 -21.30 2.63
C ALA A 473 -21.49 -20.79 2.77
N LYS A 474 -21.30 -19.47 2.89
CA LYS A 474 -19.98 -18.89 3.11
C LYS A 474 -19.35 -19.30 4.45
N LYS A 475 -20.14 -19.42 5.50
CA LYS A 475 -19.65 -19.92 6.80
C LYS A 475 -19.20 -21.38 6.72
N ARG A 476 -19.93 -22.24 5.99
CA ARG A 476 -19.50 -23.62 5.72
C ARG A 476 -18.20 -23.65 4.92
N GLN A 477 -18.09 -22.87 3.84
CA GLN A 477 -16.86 -22.78 3.05
C GLN A 477 -15.65 -22.37 3.91
N LEU A 478 -15.83 -21.38 4.81
CA LEU A 478 -14.76 -20.97 5.73
C LEU A 478 -14.43 -22.08 6.74
N ALA A 479 -15.42 -22.77 7.28
CA ALA A 479 -15.20 -23.88 8.21
C ALA A 479 -14.44 -25.03 7.54
N ASP A 480 -14.81 -25.39 6.31
CA ASP A 480 -14.11 -26.41 5.52
C ASP A 480 -12.67 -26.01 5.19
N PHE A 481 -12.45 -24.73 4.85
CA PHE A 481 -11.12 -24.20 4.63
C PHE A 481 -10.24 -24.28 5.90
N ILE A 482 -10.77 -23.85 7.05
CA ILE A 482 -10.03 -23.91 8.33
C ILE A 482 -9.73 -25.38 8.69
N LYS A 483 -10.69 -26.28 8.50
CA LYS A 483 -10.45 -27.71 8.73
C LYS A 483 -9.33 -28.27 7.82
N LYS A 484 -9.31 -27.87 6.54
CA LYS A 484 -8.28 -28.31 5.58
C LYS A 484 -6.90 -27.72 5.91
N SER A 485 -6.82 -26.43 6.26
CA SER A 485 -5.54 -25.72 6.47
C SER A 485 -4.97 -25.94 7.87
N GLU A 486 -5.80 -25.92 8.90
CA GLU A 486 -5.39 -25.92 10.31
C GLU A 486 -5.75 -27.23 11.05
N GLY A 487 -6.57 -28.10 10.45
CA GLY A 487 -7.07 -29.31 11.11
C GLY A 487 -8.11 -29.05 12.22
N ILE A 488 -8.64 -27.83 12.33
CA ILE A 488 -9.57 -27.43 13.38
C ILE A 488 -11.01 -27.46 12.84
N GLU A 489 -11.89 -28.12 13.58
CA GLU A 489 -13.33 -28.12 13.29
C GLU A 489 -14.03 -26.99 14.03
N ILE A 490 -14.77 -26.17 13.29
CA ILE A 490 -15.61 -25.10 13.86
C ILE A 490 -17.06 -25.29 13.45
N ASP A 491 -18.00 -24.89 14.32
CA ASP A 491 -19.43 -24.97 14.03
C ASP A 491 -19.88 -23.81 13.13
N PRO A 492 -20.26 -24.05 11.86
CA PRO A 492 -20.71 -22.99 10.96
C PRO A 492 -22.07 -22.36 11.37
N LYS A 493 -22.77 -22.93 12.36
CA LYS A 493 -24.03 -22.36 12.90
C LYS A 493 -23.74 -21.34 14.02
N SER A 494 -22.58 -21.39 14.66
CA SER A 494 -22.20 -20.43 15.70
C SER A 494 -22.09 -19.01 15.15
N VAL A 495 -22.15 -18.00 15.99
CA VAL A 495 -21.77 -16.62 15.60
C VAL A 495 -20.26 -16.60 15.35
N PHE A 496 -19.83 -16.07 14.19
CA PHE A 496 -18.42 -15.86 13.93
C PHE A 496 -18.04 -14.45 14.36
N ASP A 497 -17.30 -14.33 15.47
CA ASP A 497 -16.67 -13.09 15.92
C ASP A 497 -15.25 -13.04 15.36
N ILE A 498 -15.03 -12.14 14.40
CA ILE A 498 -13.81 -12.12 13.59
C ILE A 498 -13.03 -10.83 13.84
N GLN A 499 -11.79 -10.96 14.31
CA GLN A 499 -10.86 -9.83 14.43
C GLN A 499 -9.64 -10.06 13.52
N ILE A 500 -9.72 -9.58 12.27
CA ILE A 500 -8.67 -9.70 11.25
C ILE A 500 -8.04 -8.34 11.01
N LYS A 501 -6.88 -8.10 11.64
CA LYS A 501 -6.07 -6.87 11.51
C LYS A 501 -4.66 -7.11 12.05
N ARG A 502 -3.68 -6.30 11.62
CA ARG A 502 -2.33 -6.33 12.19
C ARG A 502 -2.40 -6.29 13.71
N LEU A 503 -1.57 -7.11 14.38
CA LEU A 503 -1.53 -7.11 15.82
C LEU A 503 -0.78 -5.88 16.33
N HIS A 504 -1.46 -5.11 17.17
CA HIS A 504 -0.92 -3.91 17.78
C HIS A 504 -1.69 -3.59 19.07
N GLU A 505 -1.02 -3.01 20.08
CA GLU A 505 -1.67 -2.68 21.35
C GLU A 505 -2.89 -1.77 21.18
N TYR A 506 -2.82 -0.75 20.30
CA TYR A 506 -3.94 0.17 20.09
C TYR A 506 -5.15 -0.45 19.37
N LYS A 507 -4.97 -1.59 18.68
CA LYS A 507 -6.05 -2.33 18.02
C LYS A 507 -6.81 -3.26 18.96
N ARG A 508 -6.36 -3.37 20.20
CA ARG A 508 -7.07 -3.99 21.33
C ARG A 508 -7.37 -5.49 21.18
N GLN A 509 -6.53 -6.25 20.47
CA GLN A 509 -6.65 -7.72 20.46
C GLN A 509 -6.51 -8.31 21.87
N LEU A 510 -5.61 -7.75 22.69
CA LEU A 510 -5.46 -8.16 24.10
C LEU A 510 -6.75 -7.98 24.89
N LEU A 511 -7.42 -6.84 24.74
CA LEU A 511 -8.71 -6.58 25.41
C LEU A 511 -9.79 -7.58 24.95
N ASN A 512 -9.82 -7.92 23.66
CA ASN A 512 -10.73 -8.93 23.13
C ASN A 512 -10.43 -10.32 23.72
N ALA A 513 -9.16 -10.71 23.83
CA ALA A 513 -8.78 -11.97 24.45
C ALA A 513 -9.20 -12.04 25.95
N PHE A 514 -9.07 -10.95 26.71
CA PHE A 514 -9.62 -10.86 28.06
C PHE A 514 -11.14 -10.93 28.10
N SER A 515 -11.82 -10.32 27.12
CA SER A 515 -13.29 -10.42 27.00
C SER A 515 -13.73 -11.88 26.78
N ILE A 516 -13.01 -12.65 25.97
CA ILE A 516 -13.28 -14.07 25.73
C ILE A 516 -13.11 -14.87 27.01
N LEU A 517 -12.02 -14.65 27.75
CA LEU A 517 -11.81 -15.29 29.06
C LEU A 517 -12.89 -14.93 30.07
N TYR A 518 -13.32 -13.67 30.12
CA TYR A 518 -14.43 -13.24 30.96
C TYR A 518 -15.72 -14.00 30.62
N LEU A 519 -16.08 -14.07 29.34
CA LEU A 519 -17.23 -14.82 28.88
C LEU A 519 -17.12 -16.31 29.22
N TYR A 520 -15.95 -16.90 29.04
CA TYR A 520 -15.70 -18.31 29.38
C TYR A 520 -15.99 -18.59 30.87
N TYR A 521 -15.48 -17.75 31.78
CA TYR A 521 -15.71 -17.91 33.20
C TYR A 521 -17.16 -17.67 33.62
N GLU A 522 -17.83 -16.65 33.04
CA GLU A 522 -19.25 -16.38 33.29
C GLU A 522 -20.16 -17.54 32.86
N ILE A 523 -19.84 -18.18 31.73
CA ILE A 523 -20.53 -19.39 31.25
C ILE A 523 -20.25 -20.55 32.22
N LYS A 524 -18.98 -20.76 32.59
CA LYS A 524 -18.57 -21.85 33.47
C LYS A 524 -19.18 -21.74 34.86
N ASP A 525 -19.30 -20.54 35.40
CA ASP A 525 -19.89 -20.25 36.69
C ASP A 525 -21.45 -20.25 36.64
N GLY A 526 -22.04 -20.45 35.45
CA GLY A 526 -23.51 -20.53 35.26
C GLY A 526 -24.24 -19.18 35.26
N ASN A 527 -23.49 -18.06 35.17
CA ASN A 527 -24.02 -16.69 35.13
C ASN A 527 -24.62 -16.37 33.76
N LEU A 528 -24.06 -16.94 32.69
CA LEU A 528 -24.55 -16.80 31.30
C LEU A 528 -25.08 -18.13 30.78
N ARG A 529 -26.40 -18.41 31.07
CA ARG A 529 -27.03 -19.69 30.72
C ARG A 529 -27.47 -19.77 29.26
N ASP A 530 -27.85 -18.65 28.66
CA ASP A 530 -28.41 -18.56 27.29
C ASP A 530 -27.44 -17.90 26.32
N PHE A 531 -26.13 -18.17 26.49
CA PHE A 531 -25.10 -17.62 25.59
C PHE A 531 -25.17 -18.27 24.22
N THR A 532 -25.34 -17.46 23.17
CA THR A 532 -25.35 -17.95 21.80
C THR A 532 -23.96 -18.52 21.44
N PRO A 533 -23.88 -19.76 20.92
CA PRO A 533 -22.62 -20.35 20.50
C PRO A 533 -21.83 -19.41 19.59
N THR A 534 -20.62 -19.11 19.96
CA THR A 534 -19.75 -18.13 19.26
C THR A 534 -18.39 -18.74 18.99
N THR A 535 -17.91 -18.59 17.77
CA THR A 535 -16.55 -18.93 17.37
C THR A 535 -15.75 -17.66 17.19
N PHE A 536 -14.70 -17.49 17.98
CA PHE A 536 -13.79 -16.35 17.91
C PHE A 536 -12.64 -16.66 16.96
N ILE A 537 -12.41 -15.80 15.95
CA ILE A 537 -11.41 -16.00 14.91
C ILE A 537 -10.47 -14.81 14.89
N PHE A 538 -9.19 -15.03 15.18
CA PHE A 538 -8.14 -14.02 15.06
C PHE A 538 -7.31 -14.25 13.80
N GLY A 539 -7.07 -13.17 13.04
CA GLY A 539 -6.14 -13.14 11.92
C GLY A 539 -5.19 -11.97 12.07
N ALA A 540 -3.94 -12.23 12.43
CA ALA A 540 -3.00 -11.16 12.73
C ALA A 540 -1.55 -11.58 12.51
N LYS A 541 -0.72 -10.63 12.05
CA LYS A 541 0.74 -10.68 12.10
C LYS A 541 1.25 -9.48 12.90
N SER A 542 2.26 -9.65 13.74
CA SER A 542 2.96 -8.55 14.41
C SER A 542 4.24 -8.18 13.67
N ALA A 543 4.74 -6.95 13.85
CA ALA A 543 6.10 -6.62 13.41
C ALA A 543 7.12 -7.55 14.08
N PRO A 544 8.17 -8.02 13.37
CA PRO A 544 9.11 -9.02 13.90
C PRO A 544 9.80 -8.61 15.20
N GLY A 545 10.16 -7.33 15.37
CA GLY A 545 10.78 -6.77 16.57
C GLY A 545 9.81 -6.38 17.69
N TYR A 546 8.49 -6.49 17.48
CA TYR A 546 7.49 -6.05 18.45
C TYR A 546 7.17 -7.15 19.45
N TYR A 547 8.06 -7.37 20.43
CA TYR A 547 7.99 -8.47 21.40
C TYR A 547 6.69 -8.49 22.20
N ARG A 548 6.16 -7.33 22.61
CA ARG A 548 4.89 -7.25 23.34
C ARG A 548 3.73 -7.75 22.49
N ALA A 549 3.69 -7.39 21.21
CA ALA A 549 2.69 -7.90 20.28
C ALA A 549 2.82 -9.42 20.07
N LYS A 550 4.05 -9.95 19.99
CA LYS A 550 4.28 -11.40 19.94
C LYS A 550 3.80 -12.09 21.23
N GLY A 551 3.96 -11.46 22.39
CA GLY A 551 3.40 -11.94 23.65
C GLY A 551 1.87 -12.00 23.64
N ILE A 552 1.21 -11.03 22.99
CA ILE A 552 -0.26 -11.06 22.81
C ILE A 552 -0.68 -12.22 21.89
N ILE A 553 0.09 -12.53 20.83
CA ILE A 553 -0.16 -13.70 19.98
C ILE A 553 -0.06 -14.98 20.81
N LYS A 554 1.00 -15.12 21.60
CA LYS A 554 1.17 -16.26 22.54
C LYS A 554 -0.05 -16.39 23.46
N PHE A 555 -0.48 -15.29 24.08
CA PHE A 555 -1.64 -15.29 24.97
C PHE A 555 -2.92 -15.74 24.27
N ILE A 556 -3.18 -15.26 23.04
CA ILE A 556 -4.33 -15.69 22.26
C ILE A 556 -4.27 -17.20 21.98
N ASN A 557 -3.11 -17.73 21.60
CA ASN A 557 -2.93 -19.16 21.36
C ASN A 557 -3.08 -20.01 22.63
N GLU A 558 -2.77 -19.47 23.82
CA GLU A 558 -2.98 -20.17 25.09
C GLU A 558 -4.46 -20.14 25.53
N VAL A 559 -5.22 -19.14 25.11
CA VAL A 559 -6.67 -19.04 25.38
C VAL A 559 -7.46 -19.96 24.47
N ALA A 560 -6.99 -20.21 23.24
CA ALA A 560 -7.64 -21.08 22.26
C ALA A 560 -7.48 -22.55 22.63
#